data_4be67d4fb23487cd68735912975b2154
#
_entry.id   4be67d4fb23487cd68735912975b2154
#
_cell.length_a   1.000
_cell.length_b   1.000
_cell.length_c   1.000
_cell.angle_alpha   90.00
_cell.angle_beta   90.00
_cell.angle_gamma   90.00
#
_symmetry.space_group_name_H-M   'P 1'
#
loop_
_entity.id
_entity.type
_entity.pdbx_description
1 polymer ?
#
loop_
_entity_poly.entity_id
_entity_poly.type
_entity_poly.pdbx_seq_one_letter_code
_entity_poly.pdbx_strand_id
1 'polypeptide(L)'
;MMEQVPTSVLSADPCHLGEGPTYDATTDTAWWFDIREGRLFEAQLGRGSIRVHALGRMASALGRIDAERQLIVAEDGLYIRKLADGVMTLLLPLEADNPATRSNDCRVHQSGTFWIGTMGKKAEPKAGAIYALHRGKISTLFPGISIPNSICFSPDGATGYFTDTPRAVLYAVPLNPATGLPRGEPEVLLRHSGIGGLDGSVCDADGNIWNACWGASRIDVYSPQGERLRSLSVPAKQASCPAFVGPDLSRLLVTSAWQDMDAAARAADPQAGYTFLLEASARGRAEPDVKLA
;
A
#
# COMPACT_ATOMS: atom_id res chain seq x y z
N MET A 1 0.40 18.18 -17.98
CA MET A 1 -1.06 18.29 -17.75
C MET A 1 -1.52 17.03 -17.02
N MET A 2 -2.52 17.13 -16.14
CA MET A 2 -3.13 15.97 -15.49
C MET A 2 -4.09 15.29 -16.47
N GLU A 3 -3.91 13.99 -16.64
CA GLU A 3 -4.66 13.17 -17.59
C GLU A 3 -5.98 12.70 -16.93
N GLN A 4 -7.10 12.89 -17.63
CA GLN A 4 -8.39 12.33 -17.23
C GLN A 4 -8.52 10.94 -17.86
N VAL A 5 -8.67 9.93 -17.05
CA VAL A 5 -8.89 8.54 -17.52
C VAL A 5 -10.29 8.07 -17.10
N PRO A 6 -10.89 7.13 -17.83
CA PRO A 6 -12.14 6.52 -17.39
C PRO A 6 -12.01 6.01 -15.96
N THR A 7 -12.89 6.49 -15.08
CA THR A 7 -12.85 6.21 -13.65
C THR A 7 -14.25 5.83 -13.16
N SER A 8 -14.34 4.80 -12.34
CA SER A 8 -15.57 4.38 -11.68
C SER A 8 -15.37 4.23 -10.18
N VAL A 9 -16.43 4.36 -9.41
CA VAL A 9 -16.43 4.07 -7.98
C VAL A 9 -16.59 2.56 -7.77
N LEU A 10 -15.62 1.93 -7.14
CA LEU A 10 -15.71 0.53 -6.71
C LEU A 10 -16.48 0.44 -5.39
N SER A 11 -16.15 1.30 -4.42
CA SER A 11 -16.83 1.38 -3.13
C SER A 11 -17.12 2.83 -2.75
N ALA A 12 -18.39 3.11 -2.44
CA ALA A 12 -18.84 4.38 -1.88
C ALA A 12 -18.96 4.35 -0.35
N ASP A 13 -18.56 3.25 0.32
CA ASP A 13 -18.40 3.20 1.79
C ASP A 13 -17.09 3.90 2.16
N PRO A 14 -17.16 5.12 2.75
CA PRO A 14 -15.97 5.95 2.88
C PRO A 14 -15.03 5.42 3.98
N CYS A 15 -13.79 5.23 3.63
CA CYS A 15 -12.72 4.91 4.57
C CYS A 15 -12.20 6.18 5.27
N HIS A 16 -12.05 6.14 6.58
CA HIS A 16 -11.32 7.16 7.33
C HIS A 16 -9.89 7.25 6.81
N LEU A 17 -9.22 6.10 6.69
CA LEU A 17 -7.91 5.97 6.07
C LEU A 17 -7.88 4.70 5.21
N GLY A 18 -8.32 4.82 3.95
CA GLY A 18 -8.28 3.72 2.97
C GLY A 18 -6.86 3.45 2.53
N GLU A 19 -6.37 2.20 2.66
CA GLU A 19 -4.97 1.85 2.41
C GLU A 19 -4.76 0.38 2.06
N GLY A 20 -3.51 0.05 1.71
CA GLY A 20 -3.02 -1.32 1.54
C GLY A 20 -3.77 -2.17 0.52
N PRO A 21 -4.12 -1.65 -0.66
CA PRO A 21 -4.84 -2.43 -1.65
C PRO A 21 -3.98 -3.58 -2.16
N THR A 22 -4.59 -4.76 -2.23
CA THR A 22 -3.97 -6.01 -2.70
C THR A 22 -4.95 -6.77 -3.58
N TYR A 23 -4.47 -7.45 -4.61
CA TYR A 23 -5.31 -8.18 -5.54
C TYR A 23 -4.80 -9.59 -5.80
N ASP A 24 -5.70 -10.57 -5.75
CA ASP A 24 -5.48 -11.94 -6.18
C ASP A 24 -6.17 -12.20 -7.52
N ALA A 25 -5.37 -12.31 -8.57
CA ALA A 25 -5.86 -12.59 -9.92
C ALA A 25 -6.46 -13.99 -10.07
N THR A 26 -6.13 -14.95 -9.19
CA THR A 26 -6.65 -16.33 -9.26
C THR A 26 -8.12 -16.41 -8.83
N THR A 27 -8.55 -15.51 -7.94
CA THR A 27 -9.91 -15.44 -7.41
C THR A 27 -10.66 -14.19 -7.83
N ASP A 28 -10.03 -13.31 -8.63
CA ASP A 28 -10.56 -11.98 -9.01
C ASP A 28 -11.02 -11.17 -7.81
N THR A 29 -10.24 -11.21 -6.73
CA THR A 29 -10.60 -10.58 -5.46
C THR A 29 -9.59 -9.50 -5.10
N ALA A 30 -10.08 -8.31 -4.81
CA ALA A 30 -9.32 -7.21 -4.26
C ALA A 30 -9.65 -7.01 -2.78
N TRP A 31 -8.63 -6.66 -2.01
CA TRP A 31 -8.77 -6.27 -0.60
C TRP A 31 -8.15 -4.90 -0.38
N TRP A 32 -8.68 -4.14 0.58
CA TRP A 32 -8.08 -2.91 1.11
C TRP A 32 -8.54 -2.69 2.54
N PHE A 33 -7.87 -1.81 3.24
CA PHE A 33 -8.11 -1.52 4.65
C PHE A 33 -8.71 -0.13 4.84
N ASP A 34 -9.55 0.02 5.86
CA ASP A 34 -9.68 1.26 6.58
C ASP A 34 -8.89 1.10 7.89
N ILE A 35 -7.68 1.65 7.89
CA ILE A 35 -6.75 1.44 9.01
C ILE A 35 -7.33 1.96 10.31
N ARG A 36 -7.93 3.16 10.30
CA ARG A 36 -8.41 3.82 11.51
C ARG A 36 -9.61 3.14 12.13
N GLU A 37 -10.49 2.58 11.31
CA GLU A 37 -11.71 1.89 11.76
C GLU A 37 -11.50 0.38 11.93
N GLY A 38 -10.29 -0.13 11.65
CA GLY A 38 -9.98 -1.56 11.76
C GLY A 38 -10.86 -2.43 10.87
N ARG A 39 -11.12 -1.97 9.63
CA ARG A 39 -11.96 -2.68 8.66
C ARG A 39 -11.11 -3.23 7.50
N LEU A 40 -11.42 -4.45 7.08
CA LEU A 40 -10.89 -5.04 5.85
C LEU A 40 -12.02 -5.20 4.85
N PHE A 41 -11.88 -4.60 3.70
CA PHE A 41 -12.79 -4.74 2.57
C PHE A 41 -12.33 -5.89 1.67
N GLU A 42 -13.28 -6.66 1.16
CA GLU A 42 -13.09 -7.77 0.22
C GLU A 42 -14.05 -7.60 -0.95
N ALA A 43 -13.54 -7.34 -2.14
CA ALA A 43 -14.34 -7.13 -3.34
C ALA A 43 -14.05 -8.19 -4.39
N GLN A 44 -15.09 -8.93 -4.81
CA GLN A 44 -15.07 -9.77 -6.01
C GLN A 44 -15.39 -8.92 -7.22
N LEU A 45 -14.38 -8.54 -8.01
CA LEU A 45 -14.53 -7.53 -9.06
C LEU A 45 -15.48 -7.96 -10.16
N GLY A 46 -15.39 -9.20 -10.63
CA GLY A 46 -16.27 -9.74 -11.67
C GLY A 46 -17.73 -9.94 -11.22
N ARG A 47 -17.97 -10.00 -9.90
CA ARG A 47 -19.35 -10.16 -9.34
C ARG A 47 -19.91 -8.86 -8.78
N GLY A 48 -19.09 -7.81 -8.65
CA GLY A 48 -19.50 -6.54 -8.07
C GLY A 48 -19.93 -6.62 -6.60
N SER A 49 -19.52 -7.67 -5.87
CA SER A 49 -19.89 -7.85 -4.46
C SER A 49 -18.75 -7.41 -3.55
N ILE A 50 -19.09 -6.67 -2.47
CA ILE A 50 -18.16 -6.22 -1.46
C ILE A 50 -18.61 -6.75 -0.11
N ARG A 51 -17.67 -7.29 0.67
CA ARG A 51 -17.82 -7.65 2.08
C ARG A 51 -16.89 -6.79 2.91
N VAL A 52 -17.30 -6.49 4.13
CA VAL A 52 -16.49 -5.75 5.11
C VAL A 52 -16.33 -6.60 6.35
N HIS A 53 -15.07 -6.79 6.75
CA HIS A 53 -14.70 -7.57 7.93
C HIS A 53 -14.18 -6.63 9.01
N ALA A 54 -14.77 -6.68 10.21
CA ALA A 54 -14.24 -5.97 11.37
C ALA A 54 -13.06 -6.76 11.95
N LEU A 55 -11.91 -6.12 12.07
CA LEU A 55 -10.68 -6.74 12.56
C LEU A 55 -10.46 -6.55 14.06
N GLY A 56 -11.18 -5.60 14.69
CA GLY A 56 -11.06 -5.26 16.10
C GLY A 56 -9.74 -4.60 16.49
N ARG A 57 -8.92 -4.20 15.51
CA ARG A 57 -7.63 -3.51 15.66
C ARG A 57 -7.27 -2.78 14.37
N MET A 58 -6.35 -1.82 14.45
CA MET A 58 -5.78 -1.20 13.27
C MET A 58 -4.93 -2.24 12.51
N ALA A 59 -5.14 -2.34 11.19
CA ALA A 59 -4.34 -3.14 10.29
C ALA A 59 -4.21 -2.40 8.96
N SER A 60 -3.10 -2.56 8.25
CA SER A 60 -2.79 -1.71 7.11
C SER A 60 -2.49 -2.46 5.82
N ALA A 61 -2.16 -3.73 5.90
CA ALA A 61 -1.78 -4.51 4.73
C ALA A 61 -2.01 -6.00 4.92
N LEU A 62 -2.09 -6.70 3.81
CA LEU A 62 -2.05 -8.15 3.78
C LEU A 62 -1.13 -8.65 2.67
N GLY A 63 -0.62 -9.88 2.86
CA GLY A 63 -0.01 -10.68 1.82
C GLY A 63 -0.66 -12.06 1.78
N ARG A 64 -0.90 -12.60 0.60
CA ARG A 64 -1.40 -13.96 0.47
C ARG A 64 -0.30 -14.95 0.91
N ILE A 65 -0.65 -15.95 1.70
CA ILE A 65 0.24 -17.08 2.05
C ILE A 65 -0.03 -18.23 1.08
N ASP A 66 -1.31 -18.57 0.91
CA ASP A 66 -1.80 -19.62 0.02
C ASP A 66 -3.30 -19.42 -0.30
N ALA A 67 -3.94 -20.43 -0.87
CA ALA A 67 -5.36 -20.36 -1.24
C ALA A 67 -6.33 -20.24 -0.05
N GLU A 68 -5.88 -20.50 1.18
CA GLU A 68 -6.72 -20.55 2.37
C GLU A 68 -6.35 -19.49 3.42
N ARG A 69 -5.13 -18.90 3.32
CA ARG A 69 -4.57 -18.06 4.37
C ARG A 69 -3.96 -16.77 3.83
N GLN A 70 -4.13 -15.72 4.62
CA GLN A 70 -3.50 -14.42 4.45
C GLN A 70 -2.65 -14.08 5.67
N LEU A 71 -1.59 -13.32 5.47
CA LEU A 71 -0.84 -12.66 6.54
C LEU A 71 -1.32 -11.22 6.64
N ILE A 72 -1.91 -10.85 7.77
CA ILE A 72 -2.38 -9.49 8.06
C ILE A 72 -1.31 -8.78 8.89
N VAL A 73 -0.97 -7.57 8.51
CA VAL A 73 -0.09 -6.68 9.28
C VAL A 73 -0.94 -5.72 10.09
N ALA A 74 -0.91 -5.88 11.41
CA ALA A 74 -1.66 -5.08 12.36
C ALA A 74 -0.74 -4.18 13.21
N GLU A 75 -1.35 -3.36 14.07
CA GLU A 75 -0.64 -2.39 14.91
C GLU A 75 0.31 -3.02 15.94
N ASP A 76 0.07 -4.28 16.31
CA ASP A 76 0.76 -5.00 17.38
C ASP A 76 1.42 -6.30 16.92
N GLY A 77 1.35 -6.61 15.61
CA GLY A 77 1.97 -7.84 15.10
C GLY A 77 1.44 -8.32 13.76
N LEU A 78 1.90 -9.50 13.40
CA LEU A 78 1.56 -10.22 12.17
C LEU A 78 0.61 -11.36 12.52
N TYR A 79 -0.51 -11.44 11.81
CA TYR A 79 -1.56 -12.43 12.07
C TYR A 79 -1.85 -13.28 10.85
N ILE A 80 -1.94 -14.60 11.05
CA ILE A 80 -2.50 -15.49 10.02
C ILE A 80 -4.02 -15.39 10.09
N ARG A 81 -4.66 -14.95 9.00
CA ARG A 81 -6.11 -14.94 8.82
C ARG A 81 -6.51 -16.10 7.93
N LYS A 82 -7.46 -16.92 8.38
CA LYS A 82 -8.10 -17.95 7.57
C LYS A 82 -9.20 -17.32 6.71
N LEU A 83 -9.25 -17.63 5.43
CA LEU A 83 -10.28 -17.10 4.53
C LEU A 83 -11.66 -17.68 4.81
N ALA A 84 -11.73 -18.94 5.28
CA ALA A 84 -13.00 -19.64 5.49
C ALA A 84 -13.90 -19.01 6.57
N ASP A 85 -13.30 -18.49 7.64
CA ASP A 85 -14.03 -18.00 8.82
C ASP A 85 -13.56 -16.62 9.31
N GLY A 86 -12.49 -16.08 8.71
CA GLY A 86 -11.89 -14.80 9.09
C GLY A 86 -11.11 -14.82 10.40
N VAL A 87 -10.94 -15.99 11.04
CA VAL A 87 -10.22 -16.13 12.31
C VAL A 87 -8.76 -15.71 12.14
N MET A 88 -8.30 -14.82 13.01
CA MET A 88 -6.93 -14.30 13.06
C MET A 88 -6.16 -14.89 14.23
N THR A 89 -4.99 -15.46 13.96
CA THR A 89 -4.07 -16.00 14.98
C THR A 89 -2.74 -15.27 14.90
N LEU A 90 -2.25 -14.77 16.04
CA LEU A 90 -0.94 -14.10 16.09
C LEU A 90 0.17 -15.08 15.65
N LEU A 91 0.94 -14.65 14.65
CA LEU A 91 2.13 -15.35 14.19
C LEU A 91 3.39 -14.83 14.90
N LEU A 92 3.59 -13.51 14.85
CA LEU A 92 4.76 -12.83 15.43
C LEU A 92 4.35 -11.45 15.95
N PRO A 93 4.80 -11.07 17.18
CA PRO A 93 4.64 -9.69 17.63
C PRO A 93 5.55 -8.75 16.81
N LEU A 94 5.08 -7.53 16.58
CA LEU A 94 5.84 -6.43 15.99
C LEU A 94 5.43 -5.15 16.72
N GLU A 95 6.37 -4.52 17.42
CA GLU A 95 6.14 -3.33 18.26
C GLU A 95 4.95 -3.49 19.26
N ALA A 96 4.64 -4.71 19.67
CA ALA A 96 3.48 -5.03 20.50
C ALA A 96 3.51 -4.39 21.91
N ASP A 97 4.67 -3.99 22.36
CA ASP A 97 4.93 -3.26 23.61
C ASP A 97 4.85 -1.73 23.44
N ASN A 98 4.68 -1.24 22.21
CA ASN A 98 4.59 0.18 21.90
C ASN A 98 3.19 0.57 21.36
N PRO A 99 2.23 0.91 22.25
CA PRO A 99 0.88 1.26 21.82
C PRO A 99 0.78 2.58 21.05
N ALA A 100 1.86 3.36 20.98
CA ALA A 100 1.91 4.62 20.25
C ALA A 100 2.17 4.46 18.75
N THR A 101 2.60 3.28 18.30
CA THR A 101 2.85 2.99 16.89
C THR A 101 1.76 2.13 16.26
N ARG A 102 1.75 2.07 14.94
CA ARG A 102 0.93 1.20 14.09
C ARG A 102 1.66 0.84 12.80
N SER A 103 1.22 -0.19 12.13
CA SER A 103 1.65 -0.46 10.76
C SER A 103 1.13 0.61 9.78
N ASN A 104 1.84 0.80 8.67
CA ASN A 104 1.49 1.68 7.57
C ASN A 104 1.67 0.94 6.23
N ASP A 105 2.38 1.52 5.25
CA ASP A 105 2.58 0.88 3.95
C ASP A 105 3.46 -0.38 4.06
N CYS A 106 3.07 -1.40 3.30
CA CYS A 106 3.75 -2.69 3.27
C CYS A 106 3.64 -3.30 1.87
N ARG A 107 4.64 -4.09 1.46
CA ARG A 107 4.59 -4.80 0.18
C ARG A 107 5.38 -6.10 0.23
N VAL A 108 4.85 -7.14 -0.45
CA VAL A 108 5.54 -8.41 -0.62
C VAL A 108 6.49 -8.33 -1.81
N HIS A 109 7.76 -8.65 -1.59
CA HIS A 109 8.75 -8.80 -2.65
C HIS A 109 8.57 -10.16 -3.35
N GLN A 110 8.94 -10.27 -4.63
CA GLN A 110 8.79 -11.50 -5.42
C GLN A 110 9.50 -12.74 -4.85
N SER A 111 10.47 -12.58 -3.96
CA SER A 111 11.07 -13.68 -3.20
C SER A 111 10.16 -14.24 -2.11
N GLY A 112 9.05 -13.56 -1.78
CA GLY A 112 8.16 -13.85 -0.66
C GLY A 112 8.51 -13.13 0.64
N THR A 113 9.55 -12.30 0.64
CA THR A 113 9.89 -11.42 1.77
C THR A 113 8.89 -10.28 1.83
N PHE A 114 8.36 -9.98 3.01
CA PHE A 114 7.39 -8.91 3.21
C PHE A 114 8.04 -7.72 3.90
N TRP A 115 8.12 -6.58 3.21
CA TRP A 115 8.54 -5.32 3.81
C TRP A 115 7.37 -4.66 4.50
N ILE A 116 7.60 -4.17 5.74
CA ILE A 116 6.56 -3.70 6.64
C ILE A 116 7.01 -2.36 7.22
N GLY A 117 6.25 -1.31 6.94
CA GLY A 117 6.43 0.00 7.52
C GLY A 117 5.63 0.17 8.81
N THR A 118 6.23 0.80 9.83
CA THR A 118 5.55 1.26 11.04
C THR A 118 5.72 2.75 11.22
N MET A 119 4.78 3.38 11.92
CA MET A 119 4.80 4.81 12.21
C MET A 119 4.12 5.12 13.53
N GLY A 120 4.40 6.28 14.08
CA GLY A 120 3.64 6.81 15.20
C GLY A 120 2.17 7.09 14.82
N LYS A 121 1.22 6.76 15.69
CA LYS A 121 -0.24 6.95 15.45
C LYS A 121 -0.63 8.41 15.23
N LYS A 122 0.20 9.35 15.70
CA LYS A 122 0.05 10.81 15.49
C LYS A 122 1.11 11.38 14.54
N ALA A 123 1.74 10.49 13.73
CA ALA A 123 2.81 10.84 12.81
C ALA A 123 4.03 11.50 13.51
N GLU A 124 4.36 11.03 14.72
CA GLU A 124 5.51 11.51 15.47
C GLU A 124 6.81 11.30 14.67
N PRO A 125 7.68 12.31 14.61
CA PRO A 125 8.92 12.21 13.83
C PRO A 125 9.79 11.04 14.28
N LYS A 126 10.23 10.21 13.30
CA LYS A 126 11.15 9.07 13.49
C LYS A 126 10.67 8.00 14.49
N ALA A 127 9.35 7.91 14.70
CA ALA A 127 8.78 6.96 15.65
C ALA A 127 8.69 5.53 15.11
N GLY A 128 8.78 5.35 13.79
CA GLY A 128 8.65 4.06 13.14
C GLY A 128 9.92 3.58 12.44
N ALA A 129 9.76 2.50 11.68
CA ALA A 129 10.83 1.85 10.94
C ALA A 129 10.27 1.10 9.72
N ILE A 130 11.15 0.62 8.86
CA ILE A 130 10.84 -0.40 7.86
C ILE A 130 11.50 -1.71 8.29
N TYR A 131 10.72 -2.77 8.33
CA TYR A 131 11.11 -4.13 8.68
C TYR A 131 10.99 -5.06 7.47
N ALA A 132 11.68 -6.21 7.52
CA ALA A 132 11.44 -7.34 6.63
C ALA A 132 11.04 -8.57 7.42
N LEU A 133 9.94 -9.21 7.03
CA LEU A 133 9.66 -10.60 7.38
C LEU A 133 10.27 -11.47 6.28
N HIS A 134 11.32 -12.20 6.62
CA HIS A 134 12.00 -13.13 5.73
C HIS A 134 12.11 -14.50 6.37
N ARG A 135 11.52 -15.52 5.76
CA ARG A 135 11.55 -16.90 6.26
C ARG A 135 11.19 -17.00 7.75
N GLY A 136 10.06 -16.42 8.12
CA GLY A 136 9.53 -16.45 9.48
C GLY A 136 10.29 -15.61 10.52
N LYS A 137 11.25 -14.78 10.11
CA LYS A 137 12.00 -13.88 10.99
C LYS A 137 11.81 -12.43 10.60
N ILE A 138 11.57 -11.58 11.60
CA ILE A 138 11.52 -10.12 11.42
C ILE A 138 12.92 -9.54 11.68
N SER A 139 13.35 -8.65 10.79
CA SER A 139 14.55 -7.84 10.97
C SER A 139 14.25 -6.38 10.61
N THR A 140 14.88 -5.45 11.33
CA THR A 140 14.81 -4.02 11.02
C THR A 140 15.70 -3.72 9.82
N LEU A 141 15.13 -3.10 8.78
CA LEU A 141 15.86 -2.63 7.61
C LEU A 141 16.30 -1.17 7.79
N PHE A 142 15.34 -0.29 8.06
CA PHE A 142 15.57 1.16 8.15
C PHE A 142 14.84 1.71 9.38
N PRO A 143 15.57 2.01 10.49
CA PRO A 143 14.97 2.61 11.68
C PRO A 143 14.80 4.14 11.53
N GLY A 144 13.97 4.72 12.39
CA GLY A 144 13.81 6.17 12.48
C GLY A 144 13.11 6.80 11.29
N ILE A 145 12.14 6.10 10.73
CA ILE A 145 11.25 6.59 9.68
C ILE A 145 10.02 7.24 10.35
N SER A 146 9.57 8.38 9.83
CA SER A 146 8.40 9.07 10.37
C SER A 146 7.10 8.49 9.82
N ILE A 147 6.96 8.46 8.49
CA ILE A 147 5.80 7.93 7.76
C ILE A 147 6.31 7.13 6.57
N PRO A 148 6.56 5.82 6.74
CA PRO A 148 7.02 4.96 5.64
C PRO A 148 5.88 4.73 4.65
N ASN A 149 6.14 5.07 3.38
CA ASN A 149 5.24 4.91 2.26
C ASN A 149 6.00 4.50 1.00
N SER A 150 5.30 4.34 -0.11
CA SER A 150 5.84 3.99 -1.44
C SER A 150 6.63 2.69 -1.47
N ILE A 151 6.36 1.75 -0.55
CA ILE A 151 7.05 0.46 -0.54
C ILE A 151 6.61 -0.34 -1.77
N CYS A 152 7.51 -0.47 -2.74
CA CYS A 152 7.29 -1.29 -3.93
C CYS A 152 8.63 -1.80 -4.50
N PHE A 153 8.57 -2.69 -5.50
CA PHE A 153 9.75 -3.37 -6.02
C PHE A 153 9.77 -3.39 -7.53
N SER A 154 10.97 -3.22 -8.10
CA SER A 154 11.19 -3.37 -9.55
C SER A 154 10.79 -4.75 -10.05
N PRO A 155 10.43 -4.90 -11.35
CA PRO A 155 10.00 -6.18 -11.92
C PRO A 155 11.00 -7.32 -11.78
N ASP A 156 12.30 -7.02 -11.79
CA ASP A 156 13.39 -8.00 -11.60
C ASP A 156 13.69 -8.27 -10.11
N GLY A 157 13.07 -7.52 -9.17
CA GLY A 157 13.30 -7.61 -7.74
C GLY A 157 14.69 -7.12 -7.30
N ALA A 158 15.42 -6.46 -8.17
CA ALA A 158 16.76 -5.98 -7.85
C ALA A 158 16.76 -4.61 -7.15
N THR A 159 15.62 -3.89 -7.17
CA THR A 159 15.46 -2.59 -6.54
C THR A 159 14.20 -2.54 -5.70
N GLY A 160 14.31 -2.08 -4.47
CA GLY A 160 13.20 -1.68 -3.61
C GLY A 160 13.08 -0.17 -3.57
N TYR A 161 11.85 0.32 -3.43
CA TYR A 161 11.58 1.74 -3.29
C TYR A 161 10.84 1.99 -1.98
N PHE A 162 11.06 3.15 -1.37
CA PHE A 162 10.29 3.65 -0.24
C PHE A 162 10.44 5.16 -0.08
N THR A 163 9.53 5.78 0.63
CA THR A 163 9.64 7.18 1.08
C THR A 163 9.49 7.29 2.58
N ASP A 164 10.05 8.33 3.18
CA ASP A 164 9.60 8.93 4.42
C ASP A 164 8.83 10.20 4.02
N THR A 165 7.49 10.12 4.00
CA THR A 165 6.62 11.15 3.39
C THR A 165 6.98 12.59 3.79
N PRO A 166 7.25 12.93 5.08
CA PRO A 166 7.63 14.30 5.46
C PRO A 166 8.95 14.78 4.86
N ARG A 167 9.81 13.86 4.41
CA ARG A 167 11.08 14.23 3.74
C ARG A 167 10.89 14.56 2.25
N ALA A 168 9.73 14.20 1.69
CA ALA A 168 9.41 14.38 0.27
C ALA A 168 10.48 13.78 -0.67
N VAL A 169 11.04 12.62 -0.30
CA VAL A 169 12.09 11.93 -1.06
C VAL A 169 11.66 10.49 -1.30
N LEU A 170 11.67 10.06 -2.56
CA LEU A 170 11.60 8.64 -2.91
C LEU A 170 13.03 8.09 -2.99
N TYR A 171 13.27 7.03 -2.25
CA TYR A 171 14.54 6.30 -2.22
C TYR A 171 14.47 5.04 -3.08
N ALA A 172 15.59 4.70 -3.71
CA ALA A 172 15.86 3.41 -4.33
C ALA A 172 16.92 2.66 -3.53
N VAL A 173 16.71 1.37 -3.32
CA VAL A 173 17.59 0.49 -2.54
C VAL A 173 17.98 -0.70 -3.38
N PRO A 174 19.28 -0.97 -3.59
CA PRO A 174 19.71 -2.18 -4.27
C PRO A 174 19.42 -3.42 -3.41
N LEU A 175 18.73 -4.40 -4.00
CA LEU A 175 18.32 -5.64 -3.32
C LEU A 175 19.01 -6.87 -3.88
N ASN A 176 19.02 -7.92 -3.08
CA ASN A 176 19.24 -9.28 -3.56
C ASN A 176 17.90 -9.84 -4.09
N PRO A 177 17.75 -10.08 -5.42
CA PRO A 177 16.48 -10.53 -5.99
C PRO A 177 15.97 -11.86 -5.42
N ALA A 178 16.88 -12.73 -4.95
CA ALA A 178 16.52 -14.02 -4.38
C ALA A 178 15.94 -13.93 -2.95
N THR A 179 16.23 -12.83 -2.24
CA THR A 179 15.80 -12.65 -0.84
C THR A 179 14.95 -11.41 -0.60
N GLY A 180 14.99 -10.41 -1.48
CA GLY A 180 14.33 -9.12 -1.25
C GLY A 180 14.96 -8.30 -0.11
N LEU A 181 16.16 -8.66 0.33
CA LEU A 181 16.89 -7.94 1.39
C LEU A 181 17.87 -6.93 0.78
N PRO A 182 18.12 -5.78 1.44
CA PRO A 182 19.07 -4.78 0.98
C PRO A 182 20.49 -5.32 0.81
N ARG A 183 21.16 -4.85 -0.25
CA ARG A 183 22.60 -5.12 -0.53
C ARG A 183 23.44 -3.85 -0.46
N GLY A 184 22.81 -2.71 -0.21
CA GLY A 184 23.45 -1.41 -0.11
C GLY A 184 22.54 -0.40 0.56
N GLU A 185 23.05 0.82 0.70
CA GLU A 185 22.32 1.93 1.31
C GLU A 185 21.26 2.50 0.36
N PRO A 186 20.17 3.10 0.90
CA PRO A 186 19.21 3.83 0.10
C PRO A 186 19.82 5.04 -0.60
N GLU A 187 19.57 5.18 -1.89
CA GLU A 187 19.93 6.34 -2.67
C GLU A 187 18.70 7.18 -3.02
N VAL A 188 18.88 8.50 -3.16
CA VAL A 188 17.80 9.40 -3.57
C VAL A 188 17.48 9.18 -5.05
N LEU A 189 16.29 8.62 -5.34
CA LEU A 189 15.81 8.50 -6.72
C LEU A 189 15.23 9.82 -7.21
N LEU A 190 14.34 10.43 -6.42
CA LEU A 190 13.76 11.74 -6.75
C LEU A 190 13.43 12.52 -5.47
N ARG A 191 13.32 13.84 -5.64
CA ARG A 191 12.76 14.75 -4.64
C ARG A 191 11.42 15.25 -5.15
N HIS A 192 10.36 14.92 -4.43
CA HIS A 192 9.02 15.41 -4.76
C HIS A 192 8.94 16.92 -4.50
N SER A 193 8.30 17.62 -5.42
CA SER A 193 8.05 19.05 -5.30
C SER A 193 6.63 19.38 -5.78
N GLY A 194 6.03 20.39 -5.17
CA GLY A 194 4.68 20.84 -5.50
C GLY A 194 3.63 20.36 -4.49
N ILE A 195 2.37 20.39 -4.91
CA ILE A 195 1.23 20.04 -4.04
C ILE A 195 1.19 18.54 -3.79
N GLY A 196 0.92 18.15 -2.55
CA GLY A 196 0.74 16.79 -2.10
C GLY A 196 2.02 16.14 -1.58
N GLY A 197 1.90 14.91 -1.10
CA GLY A 197 3.00 14.09 -0.58
C GLY A 197 3.06 12.73 -1.26
N LEU A 198 4.25 12.15 -1.30
CA LEU A 198 4.42 10.76 -1.74
C LEU A 198 3.72 9.83 -0.73
N ASP A 199 2.78 9.01 -1.24
CA ASP A 199 2.04 8.03 -0.45
C ASP A 199 2.26 6.62 -1.01
N GLY A 200 1.29 5.72 -0.98
CA GLY A 200 1.43 4.36 -1.47
C GLY A 200 1.84 4.27 -2.94
N SER A 201 2.60 3.24 -3.30
CA SER A 201 3.08 3.01 -4.66
C SER A 201 2.99 1.55 -5.10
N VAL A 202 2.95 1.35 -6.42
CA VAL A 202 3.11 0.05 -7.06
C VAL A 202 3.95 0.19 -8.33
N CYS A 203 4.75 -0.82 -8.68
CA CYS A 203 5.46 -0.87 -9.95
C CYS A 203 4.64 -1.61 -11.02
N ASP A 204 4.60 -1.06 -12.24
CA ASP A 204 4.06 -1.76 -13.41
C ASP A 204 5.05 -2.80 -13.98
N ALA A 205 4.66 -3.49 -15.04
CA ALA A 205 5.48 -4.51 -15.68
C ALA A 205 6.72 -3.94 -16.39
N ASP A 206 6.69 -2.65 -16.75
CA ASP A 206 7.80 -1.94 -17.38
C ASP A 206 8.74 -1.28 -16.35
N GLY A 207 8.41 -1.39 -15.06
CA GLY A 207 9.19 -0.86 -13.94
C GLY A 207 8.87 0.58 -13.58
N ASN A 208 7.84 1.20 -14.18
CA ASN A 208 7.42 2.54 -13.78
C ASN A 208 6.73 2.49 -12.41
N ILE A 209 6.96 3.52 -11.61
CA ILE A 209 6.45 3.65 -10.24
C ILE A 209 5.19 4.51 -10.28
N TRP A 210 4.06 3.91 -9.91
CA TRP A 210 2.75 4.55 -9.82
C TRP A 210 2.51 4.95 -8.38
N ASN A 211 2.61 6.24 -8.09
CA ASN A 211 2.55 6.79 -6.74
C ASN A 211 1.27 7.58 -6.52
N ALA A 212 0.53 7.28 -5.47
CA ALA A 212 -0.54 8.14 -5.00
C ALA A 212 0.05 9.42 -4.39
N CYS A 213 -0.46 10.57 -4.83
CA CYS A 213 -0.01 11.86 -4.34
C CYS A 213 -1.05 12.40 -3.34
N TRP A 214 -0.82 12.14 -2.05
CA TRP A 214 -1.71 12.54 -0.96
C TRP A 214 -1.98 14.04 -0.97
N GLY A 215 -3.25 14.42 -0.95
CA GLY A 215 -3.67 15.83 -0.94
C GLY A 215 -3.68 16.51 -2.31
N ALA A 216 -3.43 15.77 -3.42
CA ALA A 216 -3.29 16.36 -4.75
C ALA A 216 -4.24 15.77 -5.81
N SER A 217 -5.18 14.90 -5.43
CA SER A 217 -6.18 14.30 -6.34
C SER A 217 -5.57 13.59 -7.55
N ARG A 218 -4.43 12.88 -7.39
CA ARG A 218 -3.76 12.27 -8.55
C ARG A 218 -2.89 11.07 -8.18
N ILE A 219 -2.62 10.26 -9.21
CA ILE A 219 -1.52 9.30 -9.26
C ILE A 219 -0.43 9.89 -10.16
N ASP A 220 0.79 10.02 -9.66
CA ASP A 220 1.96 10.38 -10.45
C ASP A 220 2.68 9.10 -10.90
N VAL A 221 3.10 9.04 -12.17
CA VAL A 221 3.87 7.91 -12.72
C VAL A 221 5.29 8.36 -12.98
N TYR A 222 6.24 7.67 -12.38
CA TYR A 222 7.67 7.94 -12.53
C TYR A 222 8.37 6.80 -13.25
N SER A 223 9.36 7.14 -14.06
CA SER A 223 10.27 6.16 -14.65
C SER A 223 11.16 5.52 -13.56
N PRO A 224 11.83 4.38 -13.84
CA PRO A 224 12.85 3.82 -12.96
C PRO A 224 14.01 4.77 -12.63
N GLN A 225 14.19 5.83 -13.43
CA GLN A 225 15.20 6.88 -13.25
C GLN A 225 14.68 8.08 -12.44
N GLY A 226 13.39 8.04 -12.01
CA GLY A 226 12.78 9.10 -11.20
C GLY A 226 12.20 10.27 -11.99
N GLU A 227 12.09 10.16 -13.31
CA GLU A 227 11.44 11.17 -14.15
C GLU A 227 9.92 11.01 -14.09
N ARG A 228 9.18 12.10 -13.84
CA ARG A 228 7.71 12.05 -13.89
C ARG A 228 7.23 12.01 -15.34
N LEU A 229 6.67 10.86 -15.73
CA LEU A 229 6.20 10.58 -17.08
C LEU A 229 4.81 11.17 -17.33
N ARG A 230 3.88 10.99 -16.37
CA ARG A 230 2.50 11.46 -16.45
C ARG A 230 1.84 11.52 -15.08
N SER A 231 0.66 12.12 -15.03
CA SER A 231 -0.18 12.17 -13.84
C SER A 231 -1.64 11.89 -14.21
N LEU A 232 -2.30 10.99 -13.51
CA LEU A 232 -3.71 10.65 -13.69
C LEU A 232 -4.54 11.29 -12.58
N SER A 233 -5.69 11.87 -12.92
CA SER A 233 -6.59 12.43 -11.91
C SER A 233 -7.33 11.35 -11.14
N VAL A 234 -7.52 11.60 -9.84
CA VAL A 234 -8.36 10.80 -8.93
C VAL A 234 -9.46 11.70 -8.38
N PRO A 235 -10.73 11.24 -8.31
CA PRO A 235 -11.83 12.10 -7.86
C PRO A 235 -11.71 12.59 -6.41
N ALA A 236 -10.99 11.86 -5.53
CA ALA A 236 -10.76 12.23 -4.13
C ALA A 236 -9.42 12.94 -3.94
N LYS A 237 -9.39 13.97 -3.08
CA LYS A 237 -8.20 14.78 -2.83
C LYS A 237 -7.06 13.96 -2.19
N GLN A 238 -7.40 13.10 -1.24
CA GLN A 238 -6.43 12.26 -0.50
C GLN A 238 -6.41 10.84 -1.10
N ALA A 239 -5.98 10.71 -2.38
CA ALA A 239 -5.60 9.41 -2.93
C ALA A 239 -4.41 8.85 -2.12
N SER A 240 -4.49 7.58 -1.68
CA SER A 240 -3.56 7.00 -0.71
C SER A 240 -2.69 5.88 -1.28
N CYS A 241 -3.26 4.87 -1.94
CA CYS A 241 -2.47 3.76 -2.46
C CYS A 241 -3.09 3.12 -3.71
N PRO A 242 -2.30 2.84 -4.76
CA PRO A 242 -2.73 2.13 -5.96
C PRO A 242 -2.38 0.64 -5.91
N ALA A 243 -3.20 -0.18 -6.59
CA ALA A 243 -2.88 -1.57 -6.93
C ALA A 243 -3.41 -1.92 -8.32
N PHE A 244 -2.66 -2.66 -9.10
CA PHE A 244 -3.15 -3.19 -10.38
C PHE A 244 -4.12 -4.33 -10.16
N VAL A 245 -5.26 -4.29 -10.85
CA VAL A 245 -6.35 -5.25 -10.71
C VAL A 245 -6.95 -5.65 -12.06
N GLY A 246 -7.80 -6.66 -12.04
CA GLY A 246 -8.44 -7.21 -13.22
C GLY A 246 -7.66 -8.37 -13.83
N PRO A 247 -8.28 -9.19 -14.71
CA PRO A 247 -7.68 -10.43 -15.22
C PRO A 247 -6.36 -10.23 -15.95
N ASP A 248 -6.19 -9.09 -16.60
CA ASP A 248 -5.00 -8.68 -17.35
C ASP A 248 -4.12 -7.68 -16.59
N LEU A 249 -4.52 -7.30 -15.35
CA LEU A 249 -3.83 -6.33 -14.51
C LEU A 249 -3.68 -4.95 -15.19
N SER A 250 -4.67 -4.52 -15.98
CA SER A 250 -4.64 -3.27 -16.73
C SER A 250 -5.42 -2.13 -16.09
N ARG A 251 -6.20 -2.42 -15.06
CA ARG A 251 -6.92 -1.41 -14.25
C ARG A 251 -6.19 -1.12 -12.96
N LEU A 252 -6.35 0.09 -12.47
CA LEU A 252 -5.78 0.54 -11.20
C LEU A 252 -6.88 0.72 -10.17
N LEU A 253 -6.88 -0.07 -9.11
CA LEU A 253 -7.64 0.21 -7.91
C LEU A 253 -6.88 1.29 -7.14
N VAL A 254 -7.59 2.35 -6.72
CA VAL A 254 -7.01 3.44 -5.93
C VAL A 254 -7.86 3.65 -4.69
N THR A 255 -7.23 3.51 -3.53
CA THR A 255 -7.84 3.87 -2.23
C THR A 255 -7.72 5.37 -1.97
N SER A 256 -8.58 5.89 -1.11
CA SER A 256 -8.52 7.27 -0.65
C SER A 256 -8.96 7.39 0.82
N ALA A 257 -8.80 8.58 1.38
CA ALA A 257 -9.10 8.84 2.78
C ALA A 257 -9.85 10.17 2.97
N TRP A 258 -10.57 10.27 4.10
CA TRP A 258 -11.06 11.54 4.59
C TRP A 258 -10.38 11.96 5.91
N GLN A 259 -9.27 11.31 6.26
CA GLN A 259 -8.51 11.59 7.48
C GLN A 259 -8.17 13.09 7.60
N ASP A 260 -8.33 13.63 8.79
CA ASP A 260 -8.05 15.04 9.14
C ASP A 260 -8.85 16.09 8.35
N MET A 261 -9.92 15.67 7.66
CA MET A 261 -10.88 16.57 7.01
C MET A 261 -11.98 16.98 7.98
N ASP A 262 -12.16 18.27 8.16
CA ASP A 262 -13.34 18.82 8.84
C ASP A 262 -14.62 18.70 7.96
N ALA A 263 -15.76 19.10 8.50
CA ALA A 263 -17.05 19.01 7.78
C ALA A 263 -17.06 19.81 6.49
N ALA A 264 -16.40 20.97 6.43
CA ALA A 264 -16.34 21.82 5.25
C ALA A 264 -15.45 21.19 4.17
N ALA A 265 -14.29 20.64 4.54
CA ALA A 265 -13.40 19.93 3.63
C ALA A 265 -14.07 18.68 3.05
N ARG A 266 -14.81 17.91 3.87
CA ARG A 266 -15.58 16.75 3.39
C ARG A 266 -16.73 17.13 2.46
N ALA A 267 -17.41 18.25 2.73
CA ALA A 267 -18.45 18.76 1.83
C ALA A 267 -17.87 19.20 0.47
N ALA A 268 -16.64 19.72 0.47
CA ALA A 268 -15.93 20.13 -0.76
C ALA A 268 -15.34 18.94 -1.54
N ASP A 269 -15.14 17.79 -0.89
CA ASP A 269 -14.64 16.54 -1.47
C ASP A 269 -15.59 15.37 -1.12
N PRO A 270 -16.76 15.29 -1.77
CA PRO A 270 -17.82 14.35 -1.40
C PRO A 270 -17.47 12.88 -1.65
N GLN A 271 -16.38 12.61 -2.39
CA GLN A 271 -15.88 11.26 -2.64
C GLN A 271 -14.62 10.92 -1.82
N ALA A 272 -14.25 11.76 -0.85
CA ALA A 272 -13.15 11.47 0.07
C ALA A 272 -13.40 10.15 0.82
N GLY A 273 -12.42 9.27 0.82
CA GLY A 273 -12.49 7.93 1.41
C GLY A 273 -13.07 6.85 0.49
N TYR A 274 -13.58 7.19 -0.69
CA TYR A 274 -14.05 6.18 -1.66
C TYR A 274 -12.88 5.41 -2.26
N THR A 275 -13.20 4.23 -2.80
CA THR A 275 -12.25 3.41 -3.55
C THR A 275 -12.65 3.41 -5.02
N PHE A 276 -11.68 3.63 -5.91
CA PHE A 276 -11.91 3.85 -7.34
C PHE A 276 -11.25 2.76 -8.18
N LEU A 277 -11.78 2.57 -9.40
CA LEU A 277 -11.14 1.84 -10.48
C LEU A 277 -10.86 2.81 -11.63
N LEU A 278 -9.60 2.89 -12.05
CA LEU A 278 -9.13 3.72 -13.15
C LEU A 278 -8.62 2.83 -14.28
N GLU A 279 -8.88 3.25 -15.54
CA GLU A 279 -8.24 2.65 -16.71
C GLU A 279 -6.81 3.19 -16.83
N ALA A 280 -5.82 2.33 -16.52
CA ALA A 280 -4.45 2.78 -16.35
C ALA A 280 -3.66 2.92 -17.67
N SER A 281 -4.11 2.26 -18.74
CA SER A 281 -3.34 2.13 -20.01
C SER A 281 -1.90 1.62 -19.78
N ALA A 282 -1.75 0.73 -18.80
CA ALA A 282 -0.51 0.07 -18.43
C ALA A 282 -0.83 -1.32 -17.91
N ARG A 283 0.17 -2.17 -17.77
CA ARG A 283 0.02 -3.52 -17.24
C ARG A 283 0.80 -3.66 -15.94
N GLY A 284 0.10 -4.08 -14.89
CA GLY A 284 0.70 -4.43 -13.61
C GLY A 284 1.30 -5.83 -13.58
N ARG A 285 1.62 -6.25 -12.37
CA ARG A 285 2.14 -7.59 -12.07
C ARG A 285 1.30 -8.20 -10.95
N ALA A 286 1.18 -9.53 -10.98
CA ALA A 286 0.54 -10.25 -9.89
C ALA A 286 1.31 -10.04 -8.58
N GLU A 287 0.57 -9.83 -7.50
CA GLU A 287 1.17 -9.74 -6.16
C GLU A 287 1.75 -11.11 -5.77
N PRO A 288 3.00 -11.18 -5.29
CA PRO A 288 3.61 -12.43 -4.88
C PRO A 288 3.08 -12.90 -3.53
N ASP A 289 3.17 -14.22 -3.28
CA ASP A 289 2.83 -14.80 -1.99
C ASP A 289 3.92 -14.56 -0.96
N VAL A 290 3.51 -14.40 0.31
CA VAL A 290 4.43 -14.36 1.46
C VAL A 290 4.96 -15.77 1.71
N LYS A 291 6.29 -15.89 1.85
CA LYS A 291 6.93 -17.16 2.24
C LYS A 291 7.34 -17.11 3.70
N LEU A 292 6.72 -17.95 4.51
CA LEU A 292 6.98 -18.06 5.94
C LEU A 292 8.14 -19.01 6.29
N ALA A 293 8.55 -19.84 5.34
CA ALA A 293 9.67 -20.80 5.50
C ALA A 293 10.55 -20.81 4.25
#